data_d0331db4a2e6912f828a406e63e34a03
#
_entry.id   d0331db4a2e6912f828a406e63e34a03
#
_cell.length_a   1.000
_cell.length_b   1.000
_cell.length_c   1.000
_cell.angle_alpha   90.00
_cell.angle_beta   90.00
_cell.angle_gamma   90.00
#
_symmetry.space_group_name_H-M   'P 1'
#
loop_
_entity.id
_entity.type
_entity.pdbx_description
1 polymer ?
#
loop_
_entity_poly.entity_id
_entity_poly.type
_entity_poly.pdbx_seq_one_letter_code
_entity_poly.pdbx_strand_id
1 'polypeptide(L)'
;MKKLLLALGLAVCTPARADIIQINVPCDPSPEVMRIMIQYKNALLLHGTGTIASKDGKTFTSEAQIFLNQDTGTLAFVLSFPNGSGPPMSCLIIAGAEWEPYGGPQPWDKKKEGL
;
A
#
# COMPACT_ATOMS: atom_id res chain seq x y z
N MET A 1 17.10 13.51 40.80
CA MET A 1 15.89 14.15 40.32
C MET A 1 15.98 14.57 38.87
N LYS A 2 16.93 15.40 38.56
CA LYS A 2 17.06 15.88 37.19
C LYS A 2 17.35 14.79 36.20
N LYS A 3 18.13 13.80 36.59
CA LYS A 3 18.43 12.68 35.71
C LYS A 3 17.18 11.88 35.38
N LEU A 4 16.33 11.76 36.36
CA LEU A 4 15.10 11.04 36.17
C LEU A 4 14.20 11.75 35.15
N LEU A 5 14.14 13.07 35.25
CA LEU A 5 13.35 13.85 34.32
C LEU A 5 13.86 13.74 32.91
N LEU A 6 15.18 13.73 32.74
CA LEU A 6 15.76 13.56 31.42
C LEU A 6 15.41 12.20 30.83
N ALA A 7 15.44 11.16 31.64
CA ALA A 7 15.09 9.84 31.16
C ALA A 7 13.63 9.78 30.73
N LEU A 8 12.76 10.43 31.46
CA LEU A 8 11.38 10.52 31.11
C LEU A 8 11.17 11.25 29.79
N GLY A 9 11.92 12.34 29.61
CA GLY A 9 11.82 13.09 28.37
C GLY A 9 12.21 12.26 27.16
N LEU A 10 13.27 11.47 27.29
CA LEU A 10 13.70 10.61 26.21
C LEU A 10 12.67 9.52 25.92
N ALA A 11 12.08 8.97 26.97
CA ALA A 11 11.07 7.94 26.81
C ALA A 11 9.85 8.48 26.09
N VAL A 12 9.48 9.72 26.38
CA VAL A 12 8.35 10.35 25.71
C VAL A 12 8.63 10.59 24.23
N CYS A 13 9.86 10.96 23.91
CA CYS A 13 10.21 11.20 22.51
C CYS A 13 10.24 9.92 21.68
N THR A 14 10.63 8.80 22.29
CA THR A 14 10.73 7.54 21.57
C THR A 14 9.40 7.06 21.00
N PRO A 15 8.29 7.10 21.75
CA PRO A 15 7.01 6.65 21.21
C PRO A 15 6.44 7.53 20.11
N ALA A 16 7.06 8.66 19.82
CA ALA A 16 6.56 9.54 18.78
C ALA A 16 6.66 8.93 17.38
N ARG A 17 7.40 7.84 17.23
CA ARG A 17 7.48 7.15 15.95
C ARG A 17 6.17 6.47 15.64
N ALA A 18 5.91 6.32 14.33
CA ALA A 18 4.73 5.61 13.89
C ALA A 18 4.78 4.14 14.32
N ASP A 19 3.66 3.63 14.72
CA ASP A 19 3.54 2.21 15.03
C ASP A 19 3.55 1.38 13.77
N ILE A 20 4.00 0.13 13.91
CA ILE A 20 3.95 -0.81 12.81
C ILE A 20 2.62 -1.55 12.89
N ILE A 21 1.86 -1.49 11.81
CA ILE A 21 0.59 -2.19 11.72
C ILE A 21 0.78 -3.37 10.79
N GLN A 22 0.44 -4.55 11.26
CA GLN A 22 0.47 -5.76 10.43
C GLN A 22 -0.86 -5.96 9.76
N ILE A 23 -0.83 -6.23 8.46
CA ILE A 23 -2.02 -6.59 7.71
C ILE A 23 -1.76 -7.87 6.96
N ASN A 24 -2.78 -8.71 6.90
CA ASN A 24 -2.74 -9.92 6.10
C ASN A 24 -3.44 -9.66 4.80
N VAL A 25 -2.79 -9.99 3.71
CA VAL A 25 -3.34 -9.77 2.39
C VAL A 25 -3.39 -11.09 1.63
N PRO A 26 -4.41 -11.28 0.78
CA PRO A 26 -4.47 -12.49 -0.02
C PRO A 26 -3.42 -12.48 -1.12
N CYS A 27 -2.72 -13.59 -1.25
CA CYS A 27 -1.71 -13.77 -2.28
C CYS A 27 -1.96 -15.09 -3.00
N ASP A 28 -1.84 -15.07 -4.30
CA ASP A 28 -2.02 -16.23 -5.15
C ASP A 28 -0.99 -16.17 -6.27
N PRO A 29 -0.79 -17.27 -7.00
CA PRO A 29 0.06 -17.19 -8.19
C PRO A 29 -0.40 -16.09 -9.13
N SER A 30 0.54 -15.37 -9.69
CA SER A 30 0.23 -14.19 -10.52
C SER A 30 -0.76 -14.48 -11.65
N PRO A 31 -0.69 -15.62 -12.35
CA PRO A 31 -1.69 -15.91 -13.39
C PRO A 31 -3.12 -15.93 -12.87
N GLU A 32 -3.30 -16.40 -11.62
CA GLU A 32 -4.65 -16.44 -11.03
C GLU A 32 -5.15 -15.04 -10.72
N VAL A 33 -4.29 -14.17 -10.22
CA VAL A 33 -4.67 -12.80 -9.91
C VAL A 33 -4.97 -12.04 -11.19
N MET A 34 -4.17 -12.26 -12.24
CA MET A 34 -4.41 -11.63 -13.52
C MET A 34 -5.74 -12.07 -14.14
N ARG A 35 -6.11 -13.34 -13.93
CA ARG A 35 -7.40 -13.83 -14.39
C ARG A 35 -8.54 -13.08 -13.73
N ILE A 36 -8.39 -12.76 -12.46
CA ILE A 36 -9.39 -11.97 -11.73
C ILE A 36 -9.46 -10.55 -12.30
N MET A 37 -8.32 -9.95 -12.61
CA MET A 37 -8.32 -8.62 -13.22
C MET A 37 -9.04 -8.62 -14.54
N ILE A 38 -8.84 -9.65 -15.36
CA ILE A 38 -9.53 -9.79 -16.63
C ILE A 38 -11.04 -9.95 -16.42
N GLN A 39 -11.40 -10.74 -15.42
CA GLN A 39 -12.82 -10.99 -15.12
C GLN A 39 -13.56 -9.71 -14.76
N TYR A 40 -12.91 -8.82 -14.02
CA TYR A 40 -13.51 -7.54 -13.64
C TYR A 40 -13.25 -6.44 -14.66
N LYS A 41 -12.60 -6.80 -15.78
CA LYS A 41 -12.29 -5.86 -16.87
C LYS A 41 -11.46 -4.67 -16.37
N ASN A 42 -10.61 -4.92 -15.40
CA ASN A 42 -9.69 -3.93 -14.90
C ASN A 42 -8.47 -3.84 -15.83
N ALA A 43 -8.13 -2.64 -16.21
CA ALA A 43 -6.96 -2.40 -17.06
C ALA A 43 -5.82 -1.87 -16.22
N LEU A 44 -4.60 -2.26 -16.58
CA LEU A 44 -3.43 -1.75 -15.90
C LEU A 44 -3.28 -0.26 -16.18
N LEU A 45 -3.28 0.53 -15.10
CA LEU A 45 -3.21 1.98 -15.20
C LEU A 45 -1.81 2.50 -14.93
N LEU A 46 -1.20 2.01 -13.87
CA LEU A 46 0.14 2.40 -13.46
C LEU A 46 0.90 1.18 -12.98
N HIS A 47 2.20 1.17 -13.18
CA HIS A 47 3.06 0.16 -12.59
C HIS A 47 4.40 0.77 -12.24
N GLY A 48 5.07 0.14 -11.30
CA GLY A 48 6.36 0.62 -10.84
C GLY A 48 6.97 -0.35 -9.86
N THR A 49 8.07 0.05 -9.28
CA THR A 49 8.78 -0.75 -8.30
C THR A 49 8.47 -0.22 -6.90
N GLY A 50 8.07 -1.12 -6.03
CA GLY A 50 7.80 -0.78 -4.64
C GLY A 50 8.74 -1.51 -3.72
N THR A 51 8.93 -0.96 -2.53
CA THR A 51 9.72 -1.58 -1.48
C THR A 51 8.82 -1.80 -0.29
N ILE A 52 8.85 -3.02 0.23
CA ILE A 52 8.06 -3.40 1.38
C ILE A 52 9.00 -3.79 2.51
N ALA A 53 8.71 -3.31 3.70
CA ALA A 53 9.46 -3.70 4.89
C ALA A 53 8.68 -4.77 5.64
N SER A 54 9.34 -5.83 6.02
CA SER A 54 8.75 -6.84 6.87
C SER A 54 8.97 -6.48 8.33
N LYS A 55 8.27 -7.17 9.23
CA LYS A 55 8.35 -6.83 10.63
C LYS A 55 9.72 -7.08 11.23
N ASP A 56 10.53 -7.93 10.62
CA ASP A 56 11.89 -8.20 11.10
C ASP A 56 12.91 -7.23 10.54
N GLY A 57 12.46 -6.19 9.85
CA GLY A 57 13.33 -5.15 9.34
C GLY A 57 13.89 -5.42 7.96
N LYS A 58 13.59 -6.55 7.37
CA LYS A 58 14.04 -6.84 6.00
C LYS A 58 13.17 -6.11 5.00
N THR A 59 13.75 -5.79 3.87
CA THR A 59 13.02 -5.13 2.79
C THR A 59 12.97 -6.03 1.58
N PHE A 60 11.86 -5.92 0.84
CA PHE A 60 11.65 -6.67 -0.37
C PHE A 60 11.24 -5.71 -1.47
N THR A 61 11.78 -5.95 -2.65
CA THR A 61 11.38 -5.18 -3.83
C THR A 61 10.31 -5.96 -4.57
N SER A 62 9.28 -5.27 -4.96
CA SER A 62 8.17 -5.88 -5.68
C SER A 62 7.75 -5.00 -6.84
N GLU A 63 7.08 -5.60 -7.80
CA GLU A 63 6.39 -4.81 -8.81
C GLU A 63 5.03 -4.41 -8.27
N ALA A 64 4.75 -3.12 -8.32
CA ALA A 64 3.47 -2.58 -7.89
C ALA A 64 2.64 -2.25 -9.12
N GLN A 65 1.39 -2.65 -9.12
CA GLN A 65 0.49 -2.46 -10.25
C GLN A 65 -0.84 -1.91 -9.77
N ILE A 66 -1.33 -0.91 -10.46
CA ILE A 66 -2.66 -0.35 -10.18
C ILE A 66 -3.54 -0.59 -11.38
N PHE A 67 -4.61 -1.31 -11.16
CA PHE A 67 -5.60 -1.64 -12.17
C PHE A 67 -6.87 -0.84 -11.92
N LEU A 68 -7.53 -0.44 -12.97
CA LEU A 68 -8.77 0.34 -12.86
C LEU A 68 -9.72 -0.03 -13.99
N ASN A 69 -10.99 -0.17 -13.64
CA ASN A 69 -12.06 -0.20 -14.61
C ASN A 69 -12.74 1.16 -14.59
N GLN A 70 -12.55 1.95 -15.63
CA GLN A 70 -13.06 3.33 -15.63
C GLN A 70 -14.58 3.39 -15.70
N ASP A 71 -15.21 2.35 -16.23
CA ASP A 71 -16.67 2.34 -16.34
C ASP A 71 -17.35 2.09 -15.00
N THR A 72 -16.76 1.24 -14.18
CA THR A 72 -17.37 0.87 -12.90
C THR A 72 -16.69 1.52 -11.72
N GLY A 73 -15.50 2.08 -11.91
CA GLY A 73 -14.72 2.64 -10.81
C GLY A 73 -14.10 1.57 -9.92
N THR A 74 -14.02 0.32 -10.37
CA THR A 74 -13.33 -0.69 -9.55
C THR A 74 -11.84 -0.52 -9.70
N LEU A 75 -11.14 -0.61 -8.57
CA LEU A 75 -9.70 -0.43 -8.51
C LEU A 75 -9.07 -1.58 -7.75
N ALA A 76 -7.90 -2.00 -8.20
CA ALA A 76 -7.12 -3.01 -7.50
C ALA A 76 -5.65 -2.59 -7.47
N PHE A 77 -5.05 -2.68 -6.31
CA PHE A 77 -3.62 -2.44 -6.11
C PHE A 77 -2.98 -3.78 -5.81
N VAL A 78 -2.07 -4.19 -6.68
CA VAL A 78 -1.45 -5.52 -6.64
C VAL A 78 0.05 -5.37 -6.50
N LEU A 79 0.63 -6.16 -5.61
CA LEU A 79 2.09 -6.28 -5.49
C LEU A 79 2.48 -7.68 -5.95
N SER A 80 3.51 -7.75 -6.78
CA SER A 80 3.96 -9.02 -7.34
C SER A 80 5.40 -9.29 -6.93
N PHE A 81 5.66 -10.52 -6.53
CA PHE A 81 6.96 -10.95 -6.03
C PHE A 81 7.44 -12.18 -6.79
N PRO A 82 8.73 -12.25 -7.10
CA PRO A 82 9.26 -13.50 -7.61
C PRO A 82 9.15 -14.60 -6.56
N ASN A 83 8.86 -15.80 -7.03
CA ASN A 83 8.84 -16.98 -6.19
C ASN A 83 9.88 -17.94 -6.73
N GLY A 84 10.94 -18.18 -5.97
CA GLY A 84 12.12 -18.86 -6.48
C GLY A 84 11.89 -20.24 -7.09
N SER A 85 10.86 -20.94 -6.68
CA SER A 85 10.64 -22.31 -7.14
C SER A 85 9.35 -22.48 -7.92
N GLY A 86 8.67 -21.40 -8.26
CA GLY A 86 7.41 -21.49 -8.98
C GLY A 86 7.03 -20.19 -9.64
N PRO A 87 5.79 -20.06 -10.08
CA PRO A 87 5.35 -18.81 -10.70
C PRO A 87 5.40 -17.67 -9.69
N PRO A 88 5.57 -16.43 -10.16
CA PRO A 88 5.55 -15.29 -9.25
C PRO A 88 4.22 -15.25 -8.49
N MET A 89 4.27 -14.67 -7.30
CA MET A 89 3.10 -14.48 -6.47
C MET A 89 2.64 -13.04 -6.57
N SER A 90 1.33 -12.84 -6.58
CA SER A 90 0.73 -11.52 -6.56
C SER A 90 -0.19 -11.39 -5.37
N CYS A 91 -0.11 -10.26 -4.69
CA CYS A 91 -0.90 -10.01 -3.51
C CYS A 91 -1.82 -8.82 -3.76
N LEU A 92 -3.08 -8.99 -3.49
CA LEU A 92 -4.06 -7.93 -3.63
C LEU A 92 -4.05 -7.11 -2.34
N ILE A 93 -3.52 -5.90 -2.44
CA ILE A 93 -3.37 -5.04 -1.27
C ILE A 93 -4.65 -4.27 -0.99
N ILE A 94 -5.22 -3.67 -2.03
CA ILE A 94 -6.43 -2.88 -1.92
C ILE A 94 -7.30 -3.22 -3.12
N ALA A 95 -8.58 -3.40 -2.86
CA ALA A 95 -9.57 -3.52 -3.92
C ALA A 95 -10.81 -2.76 -3.48
N GLY A 96 -11.53 -2.20 -4.43
CA GLY A 96 -12.73 -1.46 -4.09
C GLY A 96 -13.42 -0.93 -5.32
N ALA A 97 -14.45 -0.14 -5.09
CA ALA A 97 -15.29 0.41 -6.15
C ALA A 97 -15.47 1.90 -5.93
N GLU A 98 -16.01 2.55 -6.93
CA GLU A 98 -16.33 3.98 -6.87
C GLU A 98 -15.10 4.87 -6.74
N TRP A 99 -13.98 4.41 -7.28
CA TRP A 99 -12.77 5.22 -7.32
C TRP A 99 -12.87 6.21 -8.49
N GLU A 100 -12.44 7.43 -8.25
CA GLU A 100 -12.48 8.46 -9.27
C GLU A 100 -11.25 9.37 -9.15
N PRO A 101 -10.87 10.04 -10.23
CA PRO A 101 -9.78 11.00 -10.14
C PRO A 101 -10.14 12.13 -9.18
N TYR A 102 -9.17 12.55 -8.40
CA TYR A 102 -9.37 13.63 -7.46
C TYR A 102 -9.11 14.96 -8.14
N GLY A 103 -10.14 15.81 -8.18
CA GLY A 103 -10.02 17.13 -8.79
C GLY A 103 -10.07 18.29 -7.81
N GLY A 104 -10.07 18.01 -6.52
CA GLY A 104 -10.15 19.06 -5.51
C GLY A 104 -8.80 19.65 -5.14
N PRO A 105 -8.78 20.57 -4.15
CA PRO A 105 -7.54 21.12 -3.63
C PRO A 105 -6.70 20.03 -2.97
N GLN A 106 -5.40 20.21 -2.97
CA GLN A 106 -4.54 19.23 -2.33
C GLN A 106 -4.73 19.26 -0.81
N PRO A 107 -4.56 18.10 -0.14
CA PRO A 107 -4.82 18.03 1.30
C PRO A 107 -4.01 19.01 2.14
N TRP A 108 -2.84 19.41 1.66
CA TRP A 108 -2.00 20.37 2.37
C TRP A 108 -2.38 21.81 2.10
N ASP A 109 -3.35 22.07 1.23
CA ASP A 109 -3.81 23.40 0.88
C ASP A 109 -5.01 23.79 1.73
N LYS A 110 -4.89 23.67 3.02
CA LYS A 110 -6.04 23.81 3.92
C LYS A 110 -6.63 25.20 3.97
N LYS A 111 -5.81 26.21 3.71
CA LYS A 111 -6.30 27.56 3.70
C LYS A 111 -7.43 27.79 2.70
N LYS A 112 -7.30 27.16 1.55
CA LYS A 112 -8.28 27.32 0.47
C LYS A 112 -9.59 26.65 0.80
N GLU A 113 -9.56 25.69 1.66
CA GLU A 113 -10.77 24.96 2.04
C GLU A 113 -11.38 25.48 3.31
N GLY A 114 -10.74 26.45 3.95
CA GLY A 114 -11.24 26.95 5.21
C GLY A 114 -11.08 25.99 6.37
N LEU A 115 -10.21 25.03 6.21
CA LEU A 115 -9.91 24.07 7.26
C LEU A 115 -8.79 24.56 8.17
#